data_23c750e6ddc97083b5db272301b11e11
#
_entry.id   23c750e6ddc97083b5db272301b11e11
#
_cell.length_a   1.000
_cell.length_b   1.000
_cell.length_c   1.000
_cell.angle_alpha   90.00
_cell.angle_beta   90.00
_cell.angle_gamma   90.00
#
_symmetry.space_group_name_H-M   'P 1'
#
loop_
_entity.id
_entity.type
_entity.pdbx_description
1 polymer ?
#
loop_
_entity_poly.entity_id
_entity_poly.type
_entity_poly.pdbx_seq_one_letter_code
_entity_poly.pdbx_strand_id
1 'polypeptide(L)'
;MKHAFIAIICLGLLLPSRALAVDPLYEDTLENVLREKGVITKEDWVRIQAAKERQQADTRKNMDVEFPVAIGYGGSGFELKSKDGKFATQIQWRFQGRWSYPERDDPISVSDFNNKPESTFELRRVRMKIGGHGYYPWIKYYFEVDLQSTSDSGGSPGNTRLLDWRISLEKFKFLSLQVGQWKVDYNRERRDSSGQQQFVDRSIVNTFFTLDRQVGAMLYGHLAPGTWADSRYYAGVFSGSGRGEANDDANMMYFGRFQWNFLGRDLKWSQSDVEYHEQPTGSVAFGAYTNIGKCTRWSSSGCGTLDGVNSAGLPYTADSAASAGQFRVQGMVEEFAFKWRGLSIQHEYHWKQVKDNSFPEGAPGYKTNLMGSYSQIGYFPHFLFSVIPKPLEIAFRYAFVDPNVFAKHDKHQEFTGAINWFFAGHQNKLTLDASWFTLDQPIGSNQHEQRIRLQWDVSF
;
A
#
# COMPACT_ATOMS: atom_id res chain seq x y z
N MET A 1 11.98 32.71 24.11
CA MET A 1 13.12 31.79 24.07
C MET A 1 12.62 30.35 24.16
N LYS A 2 11.88 29.83 23.18
CA LYS A 2 11.36 28.44 23.15
C LYS A 2 11.39 27.78 21.75
N HIS A 3 12.16 28.32 20.79
CA HIS A 3 12.18 27.79 19.42
C HIS A 3 13.56 27.30 18.92
N ALA A 4 14.54 27.11 19.81
CA ALA A 4 15.92 26.77 19.42
C ALA A 4 16.30 25.29 19.58
N PHE A 5 15.40 24.40 20.03
CA PHE A 5 15.77 23.02 20.42
C PHE A 5 15.50 21.93 19.36
N ILE A 6 14.80 22.25 18.27
CA ILE A 6 14.41 21.25 17.25
C ILE A 6 15.44 21.12 16.10
N ALA A 7 16.32 22.08 15.94
CA ALA A 7 17.28 22.08 14.82
C ALA A 7 18.52 21.19 15.00
N ILE A 8 18.78 20.67 16.21
CA ILE A 8 20.06 19.98 16.51
C ILE A 8 19.99 18.46 16.32
N ILE A 9 18.80 17.86 16.30
CA ILE A 9 18.68 16.38 16.16
C ILE A 9 18.77 15.92 14.70
N CYS A 10 18.51 16.78 13.73
CA CYS A 10 18.59 16.40 12.31
C CYS A 10 20.02 16.46 11.72
N LEU A 11 20.97 17.12 12.35
CA LEU A 11 22.32 17.29 11.79
C LEU A 11 23.29 16.14 12.14
N GLY A 12 22.95 15.29 13.12
CA GLY A 12 23.81 14.17 13.56
C GLY A 12 23.72 12.91 12.67
N LEU A 13 22.73 12.82 11.79
CA LEU A 13 22.50 11.62 10.95
C LEU A 13 23.06 11.74 9.52
N LEU A 14 23.73 12.83 9.18
CA LEU A 14 24.27 13.08 7.83
C LEU A 14 25.77 12.79 7.68
N LEU A 15 26.40 12.18 8.68
CA LEU A 15 27.76 11.68 8.46
C LEU A 15 27.69 10.43 7.57
N PRO A 16 28.37 10.42 6.40
CA PRO A 16 28.48 9.20 5.64
C PRO A 16 29.22 8.19 6.51
N SER A 17 28.55 7.12 6.93
CA SER A 17 29.22 5.93 7.41
C SER A 17 30.11 5.46 6.26
N ARG A 18 31.40 5.79 6.30
CA ARG A 18 32.39 4.99 5.60
C ARG A 18 32.17 3.58 6.11
N ALA A 19 31.54 2.75 5.30
CA ALA A 19 31.67 1.33 5.43
C ALA A 19 33.19 1.10 5.44
N LEU A 20 33.72 0.79 6.60
CA LEU A 20 35.02 0.14 6.68
C LEU A 20 34.80 -1.12 5.83
N ALA A 21 35.36 -1.09 4.62
CA ALA A 21 35.63 -2.33 3.91
C ALA A 21 36.48 -3.13 4.89
N VAL A 22 35.88 -4.10 5.53
CA VAL A 22 36.62 -5.17 6.18
C VAL A 22 37.27 -5.83 4.99
N ASP A 23 38.60 -5.62 4.84
CA ASP A 23 39.39 -6.45 3.98
C ASP A 23 38.99 -7.90 4.29
N PRO A 24 38.75 -8.76 3.28
CA PRO A 24 38.54 -10.16 3.54
C PRO A 24 39.77 -10.57 4.32
N LEU A 25 39.58 -10.76 5.63
CA LEU A 25 40.64 -11.36 6.47
C LEU A 25 41.04 -12.61 5.72
N TYR A 26 42.25 -12.59 5.22
CA TYR A 26 42.93 -13.77 4.74
C TYR A 26 42.86 -14.72 5.93
N GLU A 27 41.90 -15.64 5.94
CA GLU A 27 41.81 -16.66 6.98
C GLU A 27 43.04 -17.50 6.80
N ASP A 28 44.07 -17.17 7.56
CA ASP A 28 45.20 -18.07 7.80
C ASP A 28 44.59 -19.29 8.51
N THR A 29 44.08 -20.22 7.71
CA THR A 29 43.63 -21.48 8.28
C THR A 29 44.82 -22.13 8.98
N LEU A 30 44.58 -22.76 10.13
CA LEU A 30 45.57 -23.45 10.91
C LEU A 30 46.49 -24.31 10.02
N GLU A 31 45.94 -24.92 8.98
CA GLU A 31 46.69 -25.77 8.04
C GLU A 31 47.64 -24.97 7.15
N ASN A 32 47.30 -23.75 6.76
CA ASN A 32 48.19 -22.88 6.01
C ASN A 32 49.38 -22.46 6.87
N VAL A 33 49.12 -22.09 8.13
CA VAL A 33 50.17 -21.72 9.10
C VAL A 33 51.10 -22.91 9.39
N LEU A 34 50.53 -24.12 9.56
CA LEU A 34 51.35 -25.33 9.81
C LEU A 34 52.20 -25.69 8.59
N ARG A 35 51.70 -25.48 7.37
CA ARG A 35 52.48 -25.70 6.14
C ARG A 35 53.60 -24.68 6.02
N GLU A 36 53.34 -23.40 6.26
CA GLU A 36 54.39 -22.35 6.24
C GLU A 36 55.47 -22.57 7.28
N LYS A 37 55.10 -23.09 8.45
CA LYS A 37 56.06 -23.48 9.49
C LYS A 37 56.78 -24.81 9.24
N GLY A 38 56.50 -25.48 8.11
CA GLY A 38 57.12 -26.76 7.76
C GLY A 38 56.70 -27.93 8.66
N VAL A 39 55.60 -27.81 9.42
CA VAL A 39 55.09 -28.86 10.32
C VAL A 39 54.37 -29.94 9.52
N ILE A 40 53.71 -29.58 8.41
CA ILE A 40 53.07 -30.52 7.48
C ILE A 40 53.67 -30.36 6.09
N THR A 41 53.77 -31.49 5.36
CA THR A 41 54.25 -31.52 3.98
C THR A 41 53.16 -30.96 3.03
N LYS A 42 53.58 -30.63 1.79
CA LYS A 42 52.62 -30.24 0.75
C LYS A 42 51.59 -31.35 0.46
N GLU A 43 52.01 -32.61 0.54
CA GLU A 43 51.18 -33.78 0.34
C GLU A 43 50.17 -33.94 1.49
N ASP A 44 50.57 -33.71 2.73
CA ASP A 44 49.67 -33.73 3.88
C ASP A 44 48.63 -32.61 3.79
N TRP A 45 49.05 -31.40 3.38
CA TRP A 45 48.12 -30.28 3.16
C TRP A 45 47.07 -30.62 2.11
N VAL A 46 47.47 -31.20 0.95
CA VAL A 46 46.50 -31.62 -0.09
C VAL A 46 45.53 -32.69 0.43
N ARG A 47 46.03 -33.63 1.25
CA ARG A 47 45.14 -34.65 1.88
C ARG A 47 44.15 -34.02 2.85
N ILE A 48 44.56 -33.06 3.65
CA ILE A 48 43.70 -32.33 4.58
C ILE A 48 42.63 -31.55 3.82
N GLN A 49 43.00 -30.84 2.75
CA GLN A 49 42.03 -30.12 1.92
C GLN A 49 41.01 -31.07 1.27
N ALA A 50 41.50 -32.17 0.68
CA ALA A 50 40.60 -33.19 0.09
C ALA A 50 39.66 -33.83 1.12
N ALA A 51 40.13 -34.05 2.37
CA ALA A 51 39.30 -34.55 3.44
C ALA A 51 38.25 -33.53 3.89
N LYS A 52 38.61 -32.24 3.99
CA LYS A 52 37.69 -31.16 4.28
C LYS A 52 36.58 -31.00 3.20
N GLU A 53 36.97 -31.05 1.92
CA GLU A 53 36.04 -30.99 0.81
C GLU A 53 35.05 -32.18 0.85
N ARG A 54 35.54 -33.39 1.14
CA ARG A 54 34.67 -34.57 1.33
C ARG A 54 33.73 -34.36 2.52
N GLN A 55 34.24 -33.95 3.65
CA GLN A 55 33.44 -33.69 4.85
C GLN A 55 32.38 -32.58 4.61
N GLN A 56 32.75 -31.52 3.90
CA GLN A 56 31.80 -30.47 3.50
C GLN A 56 30.73 -31.00 2.53
N ALA A 57 31.14 -31.85 1.56
CA ALA A 57 30.18 -32.49 0.64
C ALA A 57 29.25 -33.46 1.35
N ASP A 58 29.75 -34.27 2.30
CA ASP A 58 28.92 -35.17 3.10
C ASP A 58 28.01 -34.39 4.05
N THR A 59 28.50 -33.31 4.66
CA THR A 59 27.69 -32.41 5.49
C THR A 59 26.57 -31.76 4.66
N ARG A 60 26.89 -31.25 3.46
CA ARG A 60 25.87 -30.73 2.53
C ARG A 60 24.86 -31.81 2.16
N LYS A 61 25.32 -33.01 1.82
CA LYS A 61 24.43 -34.12 1.44
C LYS A 61 23.53 -34.53 2.60
N ASN A 62 24.05 -34.57 3.83
CA ASN A 62 23.27 -34.88 5.03
C ASN A 62 22.29 -33.76 5.36
N MET A 63 22.69 -32.49 5.30
CA MET A 63 21.79 -31.34 5.43
C MET A 63 20.71 -31.35 4.34
N ASP A 64 21.06 -31.77 3.12
CA ASP A 64 20.14 -31.89 2.02
C ASP A 64 19.08 -32.98 2.21
N VAL A 65 19.38 -34.02 2.97
CA VAL A 65 18.43 -35.07 3.35
C VAL A 65 17.61 -34.67 4.57
N GLU A 66 18.27 -34.03 5.56
CA GLU A 66 17.65 -33.61 6.82
C GLU A 66 16.79 -32.36 6.67
N PHE A 67 17.17 -31.43 5.76
CA PHE A 67 16.43 -30.20 5.46
C PHE A 67 16.09 -30.12 3.97
N PRO A 68 14.94 -30.66 3.55
CA PRO A 68 14.53 -30.66 2.14
C PRO A 68 14.11 -29.25 1.61
N VAL A 69 14.35 -28.19 2.39
CA VAL A 69 13.95 -26.81 2.10
C VAL A 69 15.19 -25.93 2.01
N ALA A 70 15.33 -25.23 0.90
CA ALA A 70 16.30 -24.14 0.75
C ALA A 70 15.76 -22.89 1.46
N ILE A 71 16.61 -22.23 2.25
CA ILE A 71 16.32 -20.97 2.94
C ILE A 71 17.14 -19.88 2.26
N GLY A 72 16.48 -18.82 1.87
CA GLY A 72 17.08 -17.62 1.27
C GLY A 72 16.56 -16.35 1.93
N TYR A 73 17.28 -15.25 1.73
CA TYR A 73 16.83 -13.91 2.05
C TYR A 73 16.98 -13.04 0.80
N GLY A 74 15.92 -12.40 0.39
CA GLY A 74 15.88 -11.50 -0.78
C GLY A 74 15.21 -10.18 -0.44
N GLY A 75 15.17 -9.26 -1.40
CA GLY A 75 14.59 -7.93 -1.24
C GLY A 75 13.12 -7.89 -0.80
N SER A 76 12.47 -9.03 -0.65
CA SER A 76 11.07 -9.14 -0.20
C SER A 76 10.92 -9.97 1.08
N GLY A 77 12.00 -10.25 1.81
CA GLY A 77 12.00 -11.00 3.05
C GLY A 77 12.61 -12.40 2.96
N PHE A 78 12.31 -13.25 3.92
CA PHE A 78 12.77 -14.64 3.97
C PHE A 78 12.01 -15.52 2.99
N GLU A 79 12.73 -16.33 2.23
CA GLU A 79 12.16 -17.31 1.31
C GLU A 79 12.50 -18.73 1.78
N LEU A 80 11.49 -19.60 1.84
CA LEU A 80 11.60 -21.03 2.05
C LEU A 80 11.12 -21.72 0.78
N LYS A 81 11.96 -22.58 0.15
CA LYS A 81 11.63 -23.22 -1.10
C LYS A 81 11.97 -24.69 -1.09
N SER A 82 11.02 -25.56 -1.45
CA SER A 82 11.29 -26.98 -1.63
C SER A 82 12.23 -27.21 -2.83
N LYS A 83 13.06 -28.25 -2.76
CA LYS A 83 14.03 -28.60 -3.82
C LYS A 83 13.37 -28.94 -5.15
N ASP A 84 12.19 -29.53 -5.11
CA ASP A 84 11.40 -29.86 -6.30
C ASP A 84 10.66 -28.64 -6.88
N GLY A 85 10.75 -27.46 -6.23
CA GLY A 85 10.14 -26.23 -6.66
C GLY A 85 8.61 -26.18 -6.58
N LYS A 86 7.98 -27.21 -6.01
CA LYS A 86 6.50 -27.26 -5.90
C LYS A 86 5.97 -26.34 -4.82
N PHE A 87 6.75 -26.05 -3.79
CA PHE A 87 6.36 -25.18 -2.69
C PHE A 87 7.38 -24.06 -2.51
N ALA A 88 6.88 -22.84 -2.39
CA ALA A 88 7.67 -21.70 -1.96
C ALA A 88 6.83 -20.84 -1.03
N THR A 89 7.46 -20.35 0.03
CA THR A 89 6.85 -19.43 1.00
C THR A 89 7.79 -18.27 1.22
N GLN A 90 7.28 -17.06 1.13
CA GLN A 90 7.97 -15.84 1.44
C GLN A 90 7.35 -15.21 2.67
N ILE A 91 8.16 -14.82 3.65
CA ILE A 91 7.75 -14.16 4.88
C ILE A 91 8.37 -12.77 4.90
N GLN A 92 7.54 -11.75 5.03
CA GLN A 92 7.96 -10.36 5.11
C GLN A 92 7.38 -9.71 6.36
N TRP A 93 8.20 -8.96 7.06
CA TRP A 93 7.78 -8.07 8.14
C TRP A 93 7.79 -6.64 7.66
N ARG A 94 6.89 -5.83 8.23
CA ARG A 94 6.81 -4.41 7.96
C ARG A 94 6.41 -3.63 9.18
N PHE A 95 7.15 -2.55 9.43
CA PHE A 95 6.94 -1.61 10.52
C PHE A 95 6.79 -0.20 9.97
N GLN A 96 5.84 0.55 10.52
CA GLN A 96 5.68 1.98 10.28
C GLN A 96 5.57 2.69 11.62
N GLY A 97 6.63 3.41 12.01
CA GLY A 97 6.64 4.35 13.13
C GLY A 97 6.29 5.74 12.62
N ARG A 98 5.40 6.45 13.31
CA ARG A 98 4.91 7.78 12.90
C ARG A 98 4.91 8.74 14.06
N TRP A 99 5.30 9.97 13.79
CA TRP A 99 4.99 11.15 14.60
C TRP A 99 4.05 12.05 13.83
N SER A 100 3.03 12.64 14.50
CA SER A 100 2.02 13.53 13.91
C SER A 100 1.73 14.70 14.83
N TYR A 101 1.45 15.87 14.23
CA TYR A 101 0.99 17.08 14.90
C TYR A 101 0.13 17.92 13.93
N PRO A 102 -1.01 18.51 14.31
CA PRO A 102 -1.68 18.45 15.62
C PRO A 102 -2.53 17.18 15.83
N GLU A 103 -2.79 16.42 14.78
CA GLU A 103 -3.62 15.24 14.78
C GLU A 103 -3.00 14.12 13.96
N ARG A 104 -3.39 12.86 14.23
CA ARG A 104 -2.89 11.67 13.53
C ARG A 104 -3.70 11.33 12.27
N ASP A 105 -5.04 11.47 12.33
CA ASP A 105 -5.97 11.07 11.27
C ASP A 105 -6.43 12.29 10.45
N ASP A 106 -6.64 12.13 9.14
CA ASP A 106 -7.02 13.23 8.27
C ASP A 106 -8.44 13.73 8.61
N PRO A 107 -8.69 15.05 8.64
CA PRO A 107 -9.98 15.61 8.98
C PRO A 107 -10.99 15.35 7.85
N ILE A 108 -12.10 14.70 8.17
CA ILE A 108 -13.18 14.35 7.23
C ILE A 108 -14.54 14.94 7.63
N SER A 109 -14.64 15.44 8.86
CA SER A 109 -15.84 16.07 9.41
C SER A 109 -15.49 17.37 10.13
N VAL A 110 -16.50 18.22 10.41
CA VAL A 110 -16.32 19.49 11.15
C VAL A 110 -15.74 19.26 12.54
N SER A 111 -16.12 18.16 13.19
CA SER A 111 -15.63 17.83 14.54
C SER A 111 -14.13 17.59 14.57
N ASP A 112 -13.55 17.07 13.48
CA ASP A 112 -12.12 16.74 13.42
C ASP A 112 -11.23 18.00 13.47
N PHE A 113 -11.75 19.15 12.97
CA PHE A 113 -11.04 20.44 13.03
C PHE A 113 -11.09 21.12 14.42
N ASN A 114 -11.94 20.64 15.32
CA ASN A 114 -12.14 21.22 16.64
C ASN A 114 -11.42 20.45 17.75
N ASN A 115 -10.64 19.43 17.40
CA ASN A 115 -9.88 18.65 18.36
C ASN A 115 -8.76 19.48 18.99
N LYS A 116 -8.39 19.14 20.24
CA LYS A 116 -7.24 19.76 20.89
C LYS A 116 -5.97 19.29 20.19
N PRO A 117 -5.04 20.23 19.87
CA PRO A 117 -3.79 19.83 19.26
C PRO A 117 -2.99 18.86 20.14
N GLU A 118 -2.62 17.73 19.58
CA GLU A 118 -1.83 16.70 20.25
C GLU A 118 -0.57 16.38 19.42
N SER A 119 0.50 16.03 20.11
CA SER A 119 1.72 15.50 19.49
C SER A 119 1.76 14.00 19.77
N THR A 120 1.59 13.21 18.72
CA THR A 120 1.39 11.76 18.85
C THR A 120 2.53 10.99 18.22
N PHE A 121 3.10 10.03 18.98
CA PHE A 121 3.93 8.96 18.44
C PHE A 121 3.15 7.66 18.42
N GLU A 122 3.15 6.96 17.29
CA GLU A 122 2.46 5.68 17.14
C GLU A 122 3.22 4.67 16.28
N LEU A 123 2.99 3.39 16.54
CA LEU A 123 3.29 2.32 15.59
C LEU A 123 2.07 2.18 14.66
N ARG A 124 2.09 2.88 13.54
CA ARG A 124 0.94 2.94 12.64
C ARG A 124 0.58 1.58 12.04
N ARG A 125 1.60 0.76 11.72
CA ARG A 125 1.42 -0.59 11.17
C ARG A 125 2.56 -1.50 11.60
N VAL A 126 2.18 -2.67 12.12
CA VAL A 126 3.10 -3.79 12.37
C VAL A 126 2.52 -4.99 11.66
N ARG A 127 3.07 -5.35 10.50
CA ARG A 127 2.47 -6.34 9.61
C ARG A 127 3.39 -7.49 9.32
N MET A 128 2.80 -8.68 9.31
CA MET A 128 3.41 -9.88 8.77
C MET A 128 2.68 -10.27 7.49
N LYS A 129 3.45 -10.56 6.45
CA LYS A 129 2.94 -11.02 5.15
C LYS A 129 3.57 -12.36 4.85
N ILE A 130 2.74 -13.30 4.42
CA ILE A 130 3.17 -14.63 3.98
C ILE A 130 2.54 -14.86 2.61
N GLY A 131 3.37 -15.17 1.63
CA GLY A 131 2.90 -15.46 0.28
C GLY A 131 3.77 -16.49 -0.40
N GLY A 132 3.25 -17.10 -1.45
CA GLY A 132 4.01 -18.10 -2.16
C GLY A 132 3.15 -18.91 -3.12
N HIS A 133 3.59 -20.13 -3.39
CA HIS A 133 2.85 -21.10 -4.20
C HIS A 133 2.94 -22.50 -3.59
N GLY A 134 1.94 -23.35 -3.91
CA GLY A 134 1.90 -24.74 -3.48
C GLY A 134 1.42 -25.66 -4.60
N TYR A 135 1.97 -26.90 -4.66
CA TYR A 135 1.75 -27.94 -5.66
C TYR A 135 2.24 -27.53 -7.08
N TYR A 136 1.89 -26.36 -7.55
CA TYR A 136 2.31 -25.81 -8.83
C TYR A 136 2.60 -24.32 -8.69
N PRO A 137 3.59 -23.74 -9.43
CA PRO A 137 3.93 -22.31 -9.35
C PRO A 137 2.79 -21.35 -9.72
N TRP A 138 1.75 -21.84 -10.37
CA TRP A 138 0.57 -21.06 -10.76
C TRP A 138 -0.57 -21.11 -9.72
N ILE A 139 -0.48 -21.95 -8.66
CA ILE A 139 -1.40 -21.91 -7.51
C ILE A 139 -0.74 -21.06 -6.43
N LYS A 140 -1.09 -19.79 -6.38
CA LYS A 140 -0.52 -18.84 -5.43
C LYS A 140 -1.42 -18.62 -4.25
N TYR A 141 -0.82 -18.35 -3.11
CA TYR A 141 -1.53 -17.92 -1.90
C TYR A 141 -0.88 -16.67 -1.32
N TYR A 142 -1.66 -15.91 -0.59
CA TYR A 142 -1.19 -14.72 0.11
C TYR A 142 -2.01 -14.49 1.37
N PHE A 143 -1.30 -14.08 2.43
CA PHE A 143 -1.84 -13.85 3.74
C PHE A 143 -1.18 -12.60 4.35
N GLU A 144 -1.96 -11.67 4.91
CA GLU A 144 -1.46 -10.46 5.57
C GLU A 144 -2.19 -10.25 6.89
N VAL A 145 -1.43 -10.12 7.98
CA VAL A 145 -1.93 -9.83 9.32
C VAL A 145 -1.36 -8.51 9.80
N ASP A 146 -2.20 -7.66 10.38
CA ASP A 146 -1.79 -6.48 11.14
C ASP A 146 -1.81 -6.83 12.62
N LEU A 147 -0.63 -6.85 13.23
CA LEU A 147 -0.44 -7.20 14.63
C LEU A 147 -0.68 -6.02 15.57
N GLN A 148 -0.58 -4.80 15.03
CA GLN A 148 -0.86 -3.55 15.74
C GLN A 148 -1.95 -2.81 14.98
N SER A 149 -3.16 -2.85 15.49
CA SER A 149 -4.26 -2.05 15.01
C SER A 149 -4.35 -0.78 15.84
N THR A 150 -3.78 0.31 15.35
CA THR A 150 -4.16 1.63 15.83
C THR A 150 -5.55 1.97 15.32
N SER A 151 -6.25 2.85 15.98
CA SER A 151 -7.66 3.20 15.81
C SER A 151 -8.06 3.83 14.46
N ASP A 152 -7.29 3.61 13.40
CA ASP A 152 -7.61 3.97 12.00
C ASP A 152 -9.03 3.55 11.59
N SER A 153 -9.74 2.91 12.47
CA SER A 153 -10.88 2.10 12.07
C SER A 153 -11.78 1.67 13.24
N GLY A 154 -11.88 2.43 14.29
CA GLY A 154 -12.82 2.14 15.36
C GLY A 154 -12.56 0.83 16.15
N GLY A 155 -11.41 0.18 15.92
CA GLY A 155 -11.00 -1.00 16.69
C GLY A 155 -10.23 -0.61 17.95
N SER A 156 -10.38 -1.39 19.02
CA SER A 156 -9.57 -1.22 20.21
C SER A 156 -8.09 -1.35 19.90
N PRO A 157 -7.20 -0.49 20.44
CA PRO A 157 -5.76 -0.62 20.24
C PRO A 157 -5.27 -2.02 20.64
N GLY A 158 -4.34 -2.58 19.85
CA GLY A 158 -3.72 -3.87 20.15
C GLY A 158 -4.43 -5.11 19.59
N ASN A 159 -5.56 -4.98 18.89
CA ASN A 159 -6.23 -6.13 18.28
C ASN A 159 -5.55 -6.55 16.98
N THR A 160 -5.11 -7.81 16.93
CA THR A 160 -4.62 -8.44 15.70
C THR A 160 -5.75 -8.57 14.68
N ARG A 161 -5.50 -8.18 13.42
CA ARG A 161 -6.48 -8.25 12.34
C ARG A 161 -5.94 -9.00 11.12
N LEU A 162 -6.73 -9.97 10.66
CA LEU A 162 -6.53 -10.58 9.35
C LEU A 162 -6.94 -9.57 8.28
N LEU A 163 -5.98 -9.15 7.46
CA LEU A 163 -6.21 -8.18 6.40
C LEU A 163 -6.51 -8.84 5.07
N ASP A 164 -5.58 -9.60 4.55
CA ASP A 164 -5.71 -10.31 3.28
C ASP A 164 -5.54 -11.82 3.50
N TRP A 165 -6.37 -12.60 2.82
CA TRP A 165 -6.17 -14.01 2.61
C TRP A 165 -6.77 -14.37 1.26
N ARG A 166 -5.97 -14.94 0.38
CA ARG A 166 -6.43 -15.26 -0.96
C ARG A 166 -5.65 -16.40 -1.58
N ILE A 167 -6.31 -17.11 -2.47
CA ILE A 167 -5.72 -18.09 -3.39
C ILE A 167 -5.93 -17.56 -4.80
N SER A 168 -4.89 -17.63 -5.62
CA SER A 168 -4.93 -17.21 -7.02
C SER A 168 -4.48 -18.35 -7.92
N LEU A 169 -5.24 -18.60 -8.98
CA LEU A 169 -4.93 -19.57 -10.04
C LEU A 169 -4.46 -18.78 -11.26
N GLU A 170 -3.14 -18.72 -11.48
CA GLU A 170 -2.49 -17.88 -12.51
C GLU A 170 -1.80 -18.72 -13.59
N LYS A 171 -2.47 -19.80 -14.05
CA LYS A 171 -1.91 -20.68 -15.08
C LYS A 171 -1.76 -19.98 -16.42
N PHE A 172 -2.68 -19.10 -16.76
CA PHE A 172 -2.67 -18.35 -18.01
C PHE A 172 -2.56 -16.86 -17.68
N LYS A 173 -1.62 -16.14 -18.33
CA LYS A 173 -1.45 -14.69 -18.09
C LYS A 173 -2.69 -13.88 -18.48
N PHE A 174 -3.43 -14.34 -19.50
CA PHE A 174 -4.63 -13.66 -19.99
C PHE A 174 -5.88 -13.97 -19.19
N LEU A 175 -5.87 -15.03 -18.35
CA LEU A 175 -7.03 -15.44 -17.54
C LEU A 175 -6.54 -16.06 -16.23
N SER A 176 -6.83 -15.39 -15.14
CA SER A 176 -6.54 -15.82 -13.78
C SER A 176 -7.78 -15.69 -12.91
N LEU A 177 -7.89 -16.54 -11.90
CA LEU A 177 -8.96 -16.49 -10.90
C LEU A 177 -8.36 -16.23 -9.52
N GLN A 178 -8.94 -15.33 -8.76
CA GLN A 178 -8.60 -15.10 -7.36
C GLN A 178 -9.84 -15.22 -6.48
N VAL A 179 -9.70 -15.89 -5.34
CA VAL A 179 -10.77 -16.09 -4.36
C VAL A 179 -10.21 -15.78 -2.97
N GLY A 180 -11.02 -15.15 -2.12
CA GLY A 180 -10.66 -14.82 -0.75
C GLY A 180 -11.03 -13.41 -0.34
N GLN A 181 -10.19 -12.78 0.47
CA GLN A 181 -10.33 -11.41 0.94
C GLN A 181 -9.08 -10.59 0.59
N TRP A 182 -9.25 -9.46 -0.05
CA TRP A 182 -8.16 -8.52 -0.37
C TRP A 182 -8.72 -7.13 -0.70
N LYS A 183 -7.84 -6.15 -0.86
CA LYS A 183 -8.21 -4.84 -1.39
C LYS A 183 -8.68 -4.99 -2.84
N VAL A 184 -9.93 -4.67 -3.11
CA VAL A 184 -10.49 -4.71 -4.47
C VAL A 184 -9.63 -3.84 -5.40
N ASP A 185 -9.31 -4.36 -6.58
CA ASP A 185 -8.48 -3.68 -7.59
C ASP A 185 -9.26 -2.56 -8.32
N TYR A 186 -10.04 -1.77 -7.57
CA TYR A 186 -10.92 -0.73 -8.06
C TYR A 186 -10.17 0.53 -8.45
N ASN A 187 -9.37 1.08 -7.55
CA ASN A 187 -8.60 2.31 -7.78
C ASN A 187 -7.13 2.14 -7.38
N ARG A 188 -6.24 2.85 -8.08
CA ARG A 188 -4.80 2.74 -7.94
C ARG A 188 -4.30 3.16 -6.56
N GLU A 189 -4.73 4.32 -6.05
CA GLU A 189 -4.26 4.83 -4.77
C GLU A 189 -4.51 3.82 -3.63
N ARG A 190 -5.69 3.19 -3.62
CA ARG A 190 -5.98 2.17 -2.61
C ARG A 190 -5.20 0.89 -2.83
N ARG A 191 -5.04 0.47 -4.08
CA ARG A 191 -4.32 -0.76 -4.44
C ARG A 191 -2.85 -0.65 -4.13
N ASP A 192 -2.23 0.50 -4.34
CA ASP A 192 -0.85 0.76 -3.98
C ASP A 192 -0.60 0.41 -2.51
N SER A 193 0.51 -0.29 -2.25
CA SER A 193 0.89 -0.66 -0.88
C SER A 193 1.12 0.60 -0.06
N SER A 194 0.62 0.62 1.19
CA SER A 194 0.88 1.74 2.11
C SER A 194 2.37 1.97 2.41
N GLY A 195 3.30 1.06 2.06
CA GLY A 195 4.75 1.28 2.10
C GLY A 195 5.34 1.79 0.79
N GLN A 196 4.53 1.91 -0.25
CA GLN A 196 4.99 2.36 -1.57
C GLN A 196 4.33 3.69 -1.97
N GLN A 197 3.78 4.42 -0.99
CA GLN A 197 3.20 5.74 -1.17
C GLN A 197 4.25 6.84 -1.09
N GLN A 198 3.97 7.99 -1.70
CA GLN A 198 4.81 9.19 -1.64
C GLN A 198 4.54 10.02 -0.39
N PHE A 199 3.36 9.91 0.17
CA PHE A 199 2.90 10.65 1.35
C PHE A 199 2.70 9.71 2.53
N VAL A 200 2.61 10.26 3.72
CA VAL A 200 2.42 9.49 4.95
C VAL A 200 1.09 8.73 4.92
N ASP A 201 0.03 9.36 4.41
CA ASP A 201 -1.26 8.71 4.17
C ASP A 201 -1.78 8.95 2.75
N ARG A 202 -2.86 8.26 2.38
CA ARG A 202 -3.60 8.46 1.14
C ARG A 202 -4.32 9.80 1.18
N SER A 203 -4.76 10.27 0.01
CA SER A 203 -5.55 11.49 -0.10
C SER A 203 -6.90 11.36 0.64
N ILE A 204 -7.52 12.50 0.97
CA ILE A 204 -8.87 12.55 1.54
C ILE A 204 -9.90 11.82 0.64
N VAL A 205 -9.65 11.79 -0.68
CA VAL A 205 -10.51 11.09 -1.66
C VAL A 205 -10.65 9.60 -1.33
N ASN A 206 -9.58 8.97 -0.87
CA ASN A 206 -9.59 7.56 -0.53
C ASN A 206 -10.64 7.21 0.55
N THR A 207 -10.89 8.11 1.49
CA THR A 207 -11.86 7.88 2.57
C THR A 207 -13.29 7.77 2.05
N PHE A 208 -13.65 8.54 1.03
CA PHE A 208 -15.02 8.62 0.51
C PHE A 208 -15.29 7.59 -0.60
N PHE A 209 -14.29 7.21 -1.40
CA PHE A 209 -14.51 6.51 -2.68
C PHE A 209 -13.93 5.11 -2.77
N THR A 210 -13.04 4.70 -1.87
CA THR A 210 -12.45 3.36 -1.95
C THR A 210 -13.45 2.24 -1.65
N LEU A 211 -13.21 1.05 -2.21
CA LEU A 211 -13.93 -0.19 -1.84
C LEU A 211 -13.21 -0.99 -0.75
N ASP A 212 -11.95 -0.70 -0.51
CA ASP A 212 -11.06 -1.41 0.42
C ASP A 212 -11.11 -2.94 0.26
N ARG A 213 -11.11 -3.67 1.36
CA ARG A 213 -11.08 -5.14 1.40
C ARG A 213 -12.47 -5.71 1.37
N GLN A 214 -12.68 -6.69 0.49
CA GLN A 214 -13.92 -7.42 0.34
C GLN A 214 -13.64 -8.92 0.25
N VAL A 215 -14.60 -9.72 0.68
CA VAL A 215 -14.61 -11.17 0.49
C VAL A 215 -15.31 -11.49 -0.82
N GLY A 216 -14.67 -12.28 -1.70
CA GLY A 216 -15.29 -12.62 -2.98
C GLY A 216 -14.37 -13.36 -3.95
N ALA A 217 -14.71 -13.25 -5.23
CA ALA A 217 -13.99 -13.85 -6.34
C ALA A 217 -13.80 -12.85 -7.49
N MET A 218 -12.70 -12.96 -8.21
CA MET A 218 -12.34 -12.06 -9.31
C MET A 218 -11.62 -12.80 -10.43
N LEU A 219 -12.05 -12.58 -11.64
CA LEU A 219 -11.30 -12.90 -12.86
C LEU A 219 -10.44 -11.69 -13.24
N TYR A 220 -9.22 -11.94 -13.65
CA TYR A 220 -8.31 -10.91 -14.11
C TYR A 220 -7.30 -11.46 -15.12
N GLY A 221 -6.69 -10.55 -15.88
CA GLY A 221 -5.71 -10.96 -16.87
C GLY A 221 -4.90 -9.80 -17.43
N HIS A 222 -3.85 -10.17 -18.16
CA HIS A 222 -2.97 -9.28 -18.88
C HIS A 222 -3.02 -9.65 -20.38
N LEU A 223 -3.52 -8.74 -21.19
CA LEU A 223 -3.74 -8.92 -22.63
C LEU A 223 -2.66 -8.19 -23.42
N ALA A 224 -2.21 -8.81 -24.51
CA ALA A 224 -1.27 -8.24 -25.48
C ALA A 224 -0.03 -7.53 -24.86
N PRO A 225 0.68 -8.15 -23.89
CA PRO A 225 1.79 -7.50 -23.18
C PRO A 225 2.90 -7.09 -24.16
N GLY A 226 3.45 -5.89 -23.94
CA GLY A 226 4.54 -5.34 -24.75
C GLY A 226 4.11 -4.74 -26.09
N THR A 227 2.81 -4.64 -26.37
CA THR A 227 2.27 -4.03 -27.59
C THR A 227 1.53 -2.73 -27.28
N TRP A 228 1.10 -1.99 -28.30
CA TRP A 228 0.25 -0.80 -28.12
C TRP A 228 -1.11 -1.13 -27.49
N ALA A 229 -1.57 -2.40 -27.56
CA ALA A 229 -2.81 -2.90 -26.98
C ALA A 229 -2.59 -3.52 -25.58
N ASP A 230 -1.41 -3.36 -24.98
CA ASP A 230 -1.10 -3.85 -23.63
C ASP A 230 -2.15 -3.37 -22.64
N SER A 231 -2.87 -4.31 -22.03
CA SER A 231 -3.99 -3.98 -21.17
C SER A 231 -4.22 -5.02 -20.07
N ARG A 232 -4.80 -4.58 -18.96
CA ARG A 232 -5.24 -5.43 -17.86
C ARG A 232 -6.73 -5.27 -17.63
N TYR A 233 -7.40 -6.35 -17.27
CA TYR A 233 -8.80 -6.32 -16.89
C TYR A 233 -9.01 -7.03 -15.56
N TYR A 234 -10.05 -6.60 -14.85
CA TYR A 234 -10.48 -7.14 -13.58
C TYR A 234 -12.01 -7.15 -13.57
N ALA A 235 -12.61 -8.26 -13.20
CA ALA A 235 -14.06 -8.41 -13.06
C ALA A 235 -14.35 -9.29 -11.86
N GLY A 236 -15.10 -8.78 -10.87
CA GLY A 236 -15.28 -9.48 -9.61
C GLY A 236 -16.67 -9.37 -9.03
N VAL A 237 -16.95 -10.32 -8.14
CA VAL A 237 -18.17 -10.43 -7.33
C VAL A 237 -17.76 -10.57 -5.88
N PHE A 238 -18.30 -9.73 -5.01
CA PHE A 238 -17.93 -9.65 -3.61
C PHE A 238 -19.17 -9.56 -2.72
N SER A 239 -19.00 -9.85 -1.41
CA SER A 239 -20.08 -9.72 -0.42
C SER A 239 -20.60 -8.29 -0.27
N GLY A 240 -19.74 -7.28 -0.47
CA GLY A 240 -20.13 -5.87 -0.34
C GLY A 240 -20.19 -5.34 1.10
N SER A 241 -20.07 -6.22 2.10
CA SER A 241 -20.16 -5.87 3.53
C SER A 241 -18.81 -5.52 4.16
N GLY A 242 -17.74 -5.52 3.36
CA GLY A 242 -16.40 -5.16 3.84
C GLY A 242 -15.57 -6.34 4.33
N ARG A 243 -14.51 -6.02 5.07
CA ARG A 243 -13.51 -6.97 5.54
C ARG A 243 -14.07 -7.87 6.65
N GLY A 244 -14.01 -9.19 6.43
CA GLY A 244 -14.34 -10.19 7.45
C GLY A 244 -15.83 -10.35 7.72
N GLU A 245 -16.69 -9.62 6.99
CA GLU A 245 -18.11 -9.63 7.19
C GLU A 245 -18.83 -10.55 6.19
N ALA A 246 -19.85 -11.25 6.69
CA ALA A 246 -20.79 -11.95 5.83
C ALA A 246 -21.70 -10.94 5.11
N ASN A 247 -22.26 -11.36 3.98
CA ASN A 247 -23.26 -10.55 3.30
C ASN A 247 -24.48 -10.33 4.21
N ASP A 248 -25.01 -9.12 4.23
CA ASP A 248 -26.14 -8.71 5.06
C ASP A 248 -27.49 -8.90 4.35
N ASP A 249 -27.49 -9.18 3.06
CA ASP A 249 -28.67 -9.42 2.25
C ASP A 249 -28.41 -10.44 1.11
N ALA A 250 -29.30 -10.56 0.14
CA ALA A 250 -29.15 -11.45 -1.02
C ALA A 250 -28.36 -10.81 -2.18
N ASN A 251 -27.96 -9.54 -2.07
CA ASN A 251 -27.29 -8.85 -3.14
C ASN A 251 -25.77 -8.96 -3.01
N MET A 252 -25.08 -8.94 -4.13
CA MET A 252 -23.63 -8.93 -4.20
C MET A 252 -23.13 -7.61 -4.76
N MET A 253 -21.90 -7.25 -4.38
CA MET A 253 -21.16 -6.19 -5.04
C MET A 253 -20.59 -6.71 -6.36
N TYR A 254 -20.84 -6.00 -7.44
CA TYR A 254 -20.22 -6.27 -8.74
C TYR A 254 -19.24 -5.16 -9.09
N PHE A 255 -18.12 -5.54 -9.64
CA PHE A 255 -17.01 -4.64 -9.93
C PHE A 255 -16.36 -5.01 -11.26
N GLY A 256 -15.95 -3.98 -12.00
CA GLY A 256 -15.14 -4.12 -13.20
C GLY A 256 -14.11 -2.99 -13.32
N ARG A 257 -12.91 -3.29 -13.82
CA ARG A 257 -11.88 -2.31 -14.14
C ARG A 257 -11.10 -2.75 -15.36
N PHE A 258 -10.82 -1.79 -16.25
CA PHE A 258 -9.94 -1.96 -17.42
C PHE A 258 -8.81 -0.94 -17.34
N GLN A 259 -7.58 -1.38 -17.60
CA GLN A 259 -6.40 -0.55 -17.66
C GLN A 259 -5.70 -0.74 -19.00
N TRP A 260 -5.41 0.35 -19.69
CA TRP A 260 -4.62 0.38 -20.90
C TRP A 260 -3.23 0.96 -20.61
N ASN A 261 -2.19 0.20 -20.89
CA ASN A 261 -0.79 0.59 -20.80
C ASN A 261 -0.37 1.20 -22.15
N PHE A 262 -0.77 2.42 -22.42
CA PHE A 262 -0.76 3.07 -23.76
C PHE A 262 0.65 3.22 -24.37
N LEU A 263 1.71 2.99 -23.60
CA LEU A 263 3.10 2.94 -24.08
C LEU A 263 3.63 1.49 -24.23
N GLY A 264 2.76 0.49 -24.15
CA GLY A 264 3.12 -0.92 -24.28
C GLY A 264 4.00 -1.45 -23.14
N ARG A 265 4.03 -0.79 -22.00
CA ARG A 265 4.78 -1.19 -20.81
C ARG A 265 3.90 -1.15 -19.58
N ASP A 266 3.87 -2.27 -18.85
CA ASP A 266 3.06 -2.42 -17.65
C ASP A 266 3.60 -1.55 -16.50
N LEU A 267 2.72 -0.73 -15.93
CA LEU A 267 3.05 0.14 -14.80
C LEU A 267 2.71 -0.54 -13.48
N LYS A 268 3.73 -0.86 -12.69
CA LYS A 268 3.59 -1.48 -11.37
C LYS A 268 2.82 -0.60 -10.38
N TRP A 269 2.32 -1.25 -9.32
CA TRP A 269 1.59 -0.64 -8.23
C TRP A 269 2.54 0.01 -7.21
N SER A 270 3.03 1.20 -7.52
CA SER A 270 3.83 2.05 -6.61
C SER A 270 3.72 3.50 -7.04
N GLN A 271 3.85 4.43 -6.09
CA GLN A 271 3.70 5.86 -6.41
C GLN A 271 5.01 6.46 -6.93
N SER A 272 6.11 6.37 -6.18
CA SER A 272 7.41 6.94 -6.58
C SER A 272 8.07 6.16 -7.71
N ASP A 273 8.89 6.86 -8.53
CA ASP A 273 9.73 6.24 -9.57
C ASP A 273 11.11 5.81 -9.03
N VAL A 274 11.12 5.01 -7.95
CA VAL A 274 12.33 4.49 -7.32
C VAL A 274 13.11 3.55 -8.24
N GLU A 275 12.41 2.86 -9.15
CA GLU A 275 13.03 1.91 -10.12
C GLU A 275 13.72 2.65 -11.28
N TYR A 276 13.52 3.95 -11.41
CA TYR A 276 14.03 4.78 -12.49
C TYR A 276 13.67 4.26 -13.88
N HIS A 277 12.49 4.57 -14.35
CA HIS A 277 12.04 4.19 -15.69
C HIS A 277 12.78 4.99 -16.77
N GLU A 278 13.78 4.40 -17.41
CA GLU A 278 14.51 5.06 -18.51
C GLU A 278 13.60 5.40 -19.69
N GLN A 279 12.61 4.55 -19.94
CA GLN A 279 11.59 4.77 -20.96
C GLN A 279 10.27 5.20 -20.31
N PRO A 280 9.55 6.16 -20.92
CA PRO A 280 8.27 6.60 -20.38
C PRO A 280 7.30 5.42 -20.30
N THR A 281 6.67 5.25 -19.14
CA THR A 281 5.72 4.18 -18.84
C THR A 281 4.47 4.81 -18.28
N GLY A 282 3.32 4.48 -18.83
CA GLY A 282 2.07 5.10 -18.43
C GLY A 282 0.85 4.23 -18.67
N SER A 283 -0.18 4.47 -17.88
CA SER A 283 -1.47 3.79 -17.98
C SER A 283 -2.62 4.76 -17.76
N VAL A 284 -3.72 4.48 -18.44
CA VAL A 284 -5.05 5.01 -18.13
C VAL A 284 -5.95 3.85 -17.72
N ALA A 285 -6.84 4.07 -16.78
CA ALA A 285 -7.78 3.03 -16.37
C ALA A 285 -9.15 3.62 -16.06
N PHE A 286 -10.15 2.75 -16.18
CA PHE A 286 -11.52 3.03 -15.82
C PHE A 286 -12.06 1.88 -14.99
N GLY A 287 -12.67 2.19 -13.84
CA GLY A 287 -13.30 1.23 -12.94
C GLY A 287 -14.71 1.63 -12.58
N ALA A 288 -15.59 0.64 -12.38
CA ALA A 288 -16.94 0.87 -11.92
C ALA A 288 -17.40 -0.25 -10.97
N TYR A 289 -18.32 0.09 -10.08
CA TYR A 289 -18.94 -0.88 -9.18
C TYR A 289 -20.38 -0.54 -8.86
N THR A 290 -21.12 -1.54 -8.41
CA THR A 290 -22.45 -1.38 -7.81
C THR A 290 -22.56 -2.31 -6.61
N ASN A 291 -23.17 -1.82 -5.53
CA ASN A 291 -23.46 -2.57 -4.31
C ASN A 291 -24.86 -2.23 -3.81
N ILE A 292 -25.55 -3.21 -3.22
CA ILE A 292 -26.75 -2.99 -2.42
C ILE A 292 -26.46 -3.58 -1.05
N GLY A 293 -26.77 -2.88 0.03
CA GLY A 293 -26.49 -3.31 1.40
C GLY A 293 -26.67 -2.19 2.41
N LYS A 294 -26.03 -2.33 3.58
CA LYS A 294 -26.06 -1.34 4.66
C LYS A 294 -24.98 -0.28 4.54
N CYS A 295 -23.92 -0.54 3.75
CA CYS A 295 -22.74 0.28 3.70
C CYS A 295 -22.89 1.43 2.72
N THR A 296 -22.50 2.63 3.12
CA THR A 296 -22.31 3.76 2.21
C THR A 296 -20.84 4.08 1.98
N ARG A 297 -19.94 3.53 2.83
CA ARG A 297 -18.47 3.68 2.78
C ARG A 297 -17.79 2.36 3.15
N TRP A 298 -16.58 2.16 2.65
CA TRP A 298 -15.70 1.05 3.05
C TRP A 298 -14.34 1.57 3.44
N SER A 299 -13.76 0.96 4.47
CA SER A 299 -12.44 1.31 4.99
C SER A 299 -11.69 0.07 5.44
N SER A 300 -10.50 0.24 5.99
CA SER A 300 -9.75 -0.89 6.58
C SER A 300 -10.44 -1.52 7.80
N SER A 301 -11.43 -0.86 8.38
CA SER A 301 -12.31 -1.44 9.43
C SER A 301 -13.45 -2.28 8.88
N GLY A 302 -13.81 -2.11 7.63
CA GLY A 302 -14.92 -2.81 6.98
C GLY A 302 -15.99 -1.85 6.45
N CYS A 303 -17.24 -2.24 6.58
CA CYS A 303 -18.44 -1.45 6.30
C CYS A 303 -18.50 -0.21 7.20
N GLY A 304 -19.07 0.86 6.72
CA GLY A 304 -19.28 2.10 7.47
C GLY A 304 -20.23 3.04 6.76
N THR A 305 -20.49 4.16 7.42
CA THR A 305 -21.35 5.22 6.93
C THR A 305 -20.49 6.40 6.45
N LEU A 306 -20.90 7.05 5.37
CA LEU A 306 -20.33 8.32 4.91
C LEU A 306 -20.59 9.40 5.98
N ASP A 307 -19.54 10.15 6.26
CA ASP A 307 -19.65 11.39 7.03
C ASP A 307 -20.29 12.49 6.15
N GLY A 308 -21.05 13.40 6.77
CA GLY A 308 -21.76 14.47 6.09
C GLY A 308 -23.26 14.20 5.95
N VAL A 309 -23.89 14.87 4.99
CA VAL A 309 -25.33 14.85 4.81
C VAL A 309 -25.74 14.38 3.41
N ASN A 310 -26.91 13.76 3.32
CA ASN A 310 -27.54 13.39 2.06
C ASN A 310 -28.16 14.62 1.34
N SER A 311 -28.80 14.42 0.20
CA SER A 311 -29.41 15.49 -0.58
C SER A 311 -30.63 16.18 0.09
N ALA A 312 -31.11 15.64 1.23
CA ALA A 312 -32.10 16.30 2.08
C ALA A 312 -31.47 17.13 3.21
N GLY A 313 -30.15 17.18 3.32
CA GLY A 313 -29.45 17.82 4.43
C GLY A 313 -29.49 17.01 5.74
N LEU A 314 -29.82 15.73 5.67
CA LEU A 314 -29.88 14.82 6.82
C LEU A 314 -28.62 13.92 6.86
N PRO A 315 -28.10 13.57 8.06
CA PRO A 315 -27.05 12.58 8.19
C PRO A 315 -27.46 11.24 7.56
N TYR A 316 -26.52 10.51 6.98
CA TYR A 316 -26.75 9.14 6.54
C TYR A 316 -27.09 8.24 7.74
N THR A 317 -28.00 7.29 7.55
CA THR A 317 -28.28 6.26 8.56
C THR A 317 -27.00 5.47 8.82
N ALA A 318 -26.61 5.33 10.09
CA ALA A 318 -25.45 4.54 10.46
C ALA A 318 -25.60 3.09 9.98
N ASP A 319 -24.50 2.48 9.51
CA ASP A 319 -24.49 1.10 9.01
C ASP A 319 -25.02 0.09 10.04
N SER A 320 -24.78 0.33 11.34
CA SER A 320 -25.32 -0.46 12.45
C SER A 320 -26.83 -0.37 12.63
N ALA A 321 -27.44 0.72 12.17
CA ALA A 321 -28.89 0.99 12.26
C ALA A 321 -29.60 0.83 10.91
N ALA A 322 -28.87 0.74 9.81
CA ALA A 322 -29.43 0.59 8.47
C ALA A 322 -30.08 -0.78 8.28
N SER A 323 -31.20 -0.81 7.54
CA SER A 323 -31.85 -2.05 7.15
C SER A 323 -31.06 -2.78 6.05
N ALA A 324 -31.17 -4.10 6.00
CA ALA A 324 -30.57 -4.90 4.93
C ALA A 324 -31.02 -4.38 3.55
N GLY A 325 -30.08 -4.12 2.64
CA GLY A 325 -30.38 -3.60 1.31
C GLY A 325 -30.86 -2.15 1.26
N GLN A 326 -30.74 -1.37 2.35
CA GLN A 326 -31.23 0.01 2.39
C GLN A 326 -30.56 0.89 1.34
N PHE A 327 -29.23 0.77 1.19
CA PHE A 327 -28.49 1.63 0.28
C PHE A 327 -28.12 0.91 -1.02
N ARG A 328 -28.35 1.55 -2.15
CA ARG A 328 -27.72 1.22 -3.43
C ARG A 328 -26.60 2.21 -3.69
N VAL A 329 -25.36 1.71 -3.72
CA VAL A 329 -24.18 2.52 -3.96
C VAL A 329 -23.56 2.14 -5.31
N GLN A 330 -23.30 3.13 -6.14
CA GLN A 330 -22.63 2.99 -7.43
C GLN A 330 -21.46 3.95 -7.48
N GLY A 331 -20.35 3.54 -8.07
CA GLY A 331 -19.20 4.41 -8.24
C GLY A 331 -18.42 4.10 -9.50
N MET A 332 -17.72 5.13 -9.98
CA MET A 332 -16.82 5.08 -11.11
C MET A 332 -15.52 5.80 -10.77
N VAL A 333 -14.45 5.38 -11.39
CA VAL A 333 -13.13 6.02 -11.29
C VAL A 333 -12.46 6.06 -12.65
N GLU A 334 -11.86 7.19 -12.96
CA GLU A 334 -10.89 7.37 -14.04
C GLU A 334 -9.51 7.54 -13.43
N GLU A 335 -8.52 6.88 -14.00
CA GLU A 335 -7.14 6.89 -13.50
C GLU A 335 -6.16 7.24 -14.60
N PHE A 336 -5.16 8.02 -14.24
CA PHE A 336 -3.94 8.23 -15.02
C PHE A 336 -2.73 8.01 -14.14
N ALA A 337 -1.73 7.29 -14.64
CA ALA A 337 -0.44 7.13 -13.97
C ALA A 337 0.70 7.11 -14.98
N PHE A 338 1.80 7.78 -14.65
CA PHE A 338 2.95 7.93 -15.53
C PHE A 338 4.25 7.96 -14.73
N LYS A 339 5.29 7.31 -15.28
CA LYS A 339 6.66 7.35 -14.72
C LYS A 339 7.70 7.49 -15.82
N TRP A 340 8.69 8.33 -15.56
CA TRP A 340 9.82 8.50 -16.46
C TRP A 340 10.96 9.25 -15.79
N ARG A 341 12.16 8.64 -15.79
CA ARG A 341 13.42 9.24 -15.32
C ARG A 341 13.31 9.97 -13.97
N GLY A 342 12.75 9.28 -12.99
CA GLY A 342 12.57 9.80 -11.64
C GLY A 342 11.33 10.68 -11.46
N LEU A 343 10.60 10.98 -12.52
CA LEU A 343 9.29 11.63 -12.47
C LEU A 343 8.20 10.59 -12.27
N SER A 344 7.25 10.86 -11.39
CA SER A 344 6.02 10.09 -11.21
C SER A 344 4.82 11.02 -11.14
N ILE A 345 3.74 10.64 -11.81
CA ILE A 345 2.46 11.36 -11.80
C ILE A 345 1.36 10.34 -11.57
N GLN A 346 0.41 10.67 -10.70
CA GLN A 346 -0.84 9.93 -10.54
C GLN A 346 -2.01 10.90 -10.44
N HIS A 347 -3.13 10.50 -11.03
CA HIS A 347 -4.39 11.21 -10.98
C HIS A 347 -5.54 10.22 -10.91
N GLU A 348 -6.52 10.49 -10.07
CA GLU A 348 -7.80 9.79 -10.06
C GLU A 348 -8.94 10.82 -9.97
N TYR A 349 -10.00 10.59 -10.74
CA TYR A 349 -11.28 11.27 -10.61
C TYR A 349 -12.36 10.24 -10.28
N HIS A 350 -13.12 10.51 -9.24
CA HIS A 350 -14.15 9.62 -8.72
C HIS A 350 -15.52 10.26 -8.80
N TRP A 351 -16.48 9.46 -9.16
CA TRP A 351 -17.91 9.74 -9.01
C TRP A 351 -18.57 8.63 -8.22
N LYS A 352 -19.47 8.99 -7.31
CA LYS A 352 -20.22 8.05 -6.48
C LYS A 352 -21.65 8.53 -6.31
N GLN A 353 -22.60 7.60 -6.37
CA GLN A 353 -24.01 7.83 -6.09
C GLN A 353 -24.48 6.91 -4.98
N VAL A 354 -25.17 7.47 -4.01
CA VAL A 354 -25.86 6.74 -2.95
C VAL A 354 -27.35 6.97 -3.13
N LYS A 355 -28.11 5.88 -3.28
CA LYS A 355 -29.58 5.88 -3.22
C LYS A 355 -29.98 5.24 -1.91
N ASP A 356 -30.80 5.94 -1.13
CA ASP A 356 -31.36 5.47 0.14
C ASP A 356 -32.83 5.09 -0.08
N ASN A 357 -33.11 3.80 -0.06
CA ASN A 357 -34.45 3.26 -0.30
C ASN A 357 -35.44 3.50 0.87
N SER A 358 -34.97 4.09 1.98
CA SER A 358 -35.86 4.55 3.06
C SER A 358 -36.67 5.80 2.66
N PHE A 359 -36.24 6.51 1.61
CA PHE A 359 -36.95 7.64 1.03
C PHE A 359 -37.68 7.22 -0.24
N PRO A 360 -38.86 7.81 -0.53
CA PRO A 360 -39.55 7.61 -1.81
C PRO A 360 -38.69 8.07 -2.99
N GLU A 361 -38.80 7.40 -4.13
CA GLU A 361 -38.07 7.79 -5.33
C GLU A 361 -38.45 9.23 -5.75
N GLY A 362 -37.40 10.03 -6.02
CA GLY A 362 -37.50 11.43 -6.37
C GLY A 362 -37.63 12.39 -5.17
N ALA A 363 -37.81 11.88 -3.95
CA ALA A 363 -37.79 12.73 -2.76
C ALA A 363 -36.41 13.24 -2.41
N PRO A 364 -36.27 14.39 -1.73
CA PRO A 364 -35.04 14.79 -1.11
C PRO A 364 -34.51 13.68 -0.17
N GLY A 365 -33.23 13.37 -0.23
CA GLY A 365 -32.62 12.26 0.53
C GLY A 365 -32.52 10.92 -0.21
N TYR A 366 -33.38 10.67 -1.21
CA TYR A 366 -33.36 9.43 -1.97
C TYR A 366 -32.04 9.21 -2.75
N LYS A 367 -31.51 10.27 -3.38
CA LYS A 367 -30.32 10.19 -4.22
C LYS A 367 -29.33 11.30 -3.88
N THR A 368 -28.12 10.93 -3.51
CA THR A 368 -27.01 11.85 -3.29
C THR A 368 -25.86 11.48 -4.22
N ASN A 369 -25.30 12.46 -4.92
CA ASN A 369 -24.13 12.31 -5.77
C ASN A 369 -22.93 12.99 -5.12
N LEU A 370 -21.81 12.28 -5.15
CA LEU A 370 -20.52 12.74 -4.65
C LEU A 370 -19.52 12.74 -5.79
N MET A 371 -18.54 13.63 -5.76
CA MET A 371 -17.38 13.58 -6.63
C MET A 371 -16.10 13.96 -5.88
N GLY A 372 -14.97 13.50 -6.36
CA GLY A 372 -13.68 13.83 -5.80
C GLY A 372 -12.54 13.50 -6.74
N SER A 373 -11.42 14.14 -6.54
CA SER A 373 -10.23 13.92 -7.37
C SER A 373 -8.98 14.19 -6.56
N TYR A 374 -7.92 13.47 -6.88
CA TYR A 374 -6.58 13.88 -6.50
C TYR A 374 -5.64 13.88 -7.71
N SER A 375 -4.64 14.73 -7.64
CA SER A 375 -3.49 14.75 -8.53
C SER A 375 -2.24 14.84 -7.69
N GLN A 376 -1.25 13.99 -7.98
CA GLN A 376 0.04 14.03 -7.32
C GLN A 376 1.18 13.90 -8.31
N ILE A 377 2.29 14.51 -7.97
CA ILE A 377 3.54 14.48 -8.71
C ILE A 377 4.69 14.27 -7.74
N GLY A 378 5.65 13.45 -8.11
CA GLY A 378 6.91 13.27 -7.40
C GLY A 378 8.08 13.27 -8.34
N TYR A 379 9.22 13.79 -7.86
CA TYR A 379 10.42 13.87 -8.66
C TYR A 379 11.68 13.67 -7.81
N PHE A 380 12.67 12.97 -8.39
CA PHE A 380 14.00 12.84 -7.83
C PHE A 380 14.91 13.92 -8.45
N PRO A 381 15.14 15.07 -7.77
CA PRO A 381 15.81 16.24 -8.36
C PRO A 381 17.28 15.98 -8.75
N HIS A 382 17.89 14.92 -8.20
CA HIS A 382 19.24 14.48 -8.56
C HIS A 382 19.44 14.32 -10.09
N PHE A 383 18.38 13.94 -10.82
CA PHE A 383 18.47 13.75 -12.27
C PHE A 383 18.61 15.06 -13.05
N LEU A 384 18.26 16.20 -12.45
CA LEU A 384 18.52 17.54 -13.01
C LEU A 384 19.75 18.19 -12.36
N PHE A 385 19.93 17.98 -11.05
CA PHE A 385 20.96 18.64 -10.24
C PHE A 385 21.76 17.59 -9.48
N SER A 386 22.91 17.19 -10.02
CA SER A 386 23.75 16.11 -9.46
C SER A 386 24.29 16.38 -8.04
N VAL A 387 24.26 17.65 -7.59
CA VAL A 387 24.59 18.03 -6.20
C VAL A 387 23.56 17.53 -5.19
N ILE A 388 22.33 17.26 -5.63
CA ILE A 388 21.27 16.75 -4.77
C ILE A 388 21.46 15.25 -4.57
N PRO A 389 21.32 14.71 -3.34
CA PRO A 389 21.46 13.30 -3.08
C PRO A 389 20.45 12.44 -3.86
N LYS A 390 20.92 11.33 -4.41
CA LYS A 390 20.09 10.37 -5.19
C LYS A 390 18.83 9.88 -4.47
N PRO A 391 18.87 9.57 -3.15
CA PRO A 391 17.70 9.03 -2.46
C PRO A 391 16.60 10.05 -2.13
N LEU A 392 16.79 11.34 -2.47
CA LEU A 392 15.83 12.39 -2.17
C LEU A 392 14.76 12.49 -3.26
N GLU A 393 13.49 12.37 -2.87
CA GLU A 393 12.32 12.70 -3.69
C GLU A 393 11.56 13.87 -3.06
N ILE A 394 11.03 14.75 -3.88
CA ILE A 394 10.08 15.80 -3.50
C ILE A 394 8.76 15.46 -4.17
N ALA A 395 7.67 15.50 -3.41
CA ALA A 395 6.34 15.21 -3.93
C ALA A 395 5.33 16.28 -3.51
N PHE A 396 4.30 16.46 -4.35
CA PHE A 396 3.20 17.37 -4.11
C PHE A 396 1.88 16.70 -4.50
N ARG A 397 0.82 16.94 -3.70
CA ARG A 397 -0.54 16.44 -3.94
C ARG A 397 -1.57 17.55 -3.70
N TYR A 398 -2.54 17.63 -4.60
CA TYR A 398 -3.80 18.34 -4.41
C TYR A 398 -4.93 17.34 -4.49
N ALA A 399 -5.88 17.42 -3.57
CA ALA A 399 -7.09 16.61 -3.58
C ALA A 399 -8.32 17.44 -3.18
N PHE A 400 -9.49 17.08 -3.71
CA PHE A 400 -10.76 17.61 -3.24
C PHE A 400 -11.84 16.54 -3.22
N VAL A 401 -12.83 16.75 -2.34
CA VAL A 401 -14.06 15.97 -2.26
C VAL A 401 -15.22 16.95 -2.19
N ASP A 402 -16.25 16.70 -3.00
CA ASP A 402 -17.55 17.31 -2.94
C ASP A 402 -18.54 16.21 -2.49
N PRO A 403 -18.90 16.15 -1.20
CA PRO A 403 -19.68 15.06 -0.65
C PRO A 403 -21.16 15.11 -1.05
N ASN A 404 -21.64 16.24 -1.57
CA ASN A 404 -22.96 16.40 -2.12
C ASN A 404 -23.00 17.47 -3.21
N VAL A 405 -22.88 17.08 -4.48
CA VAL A 405 -22.81 18.00 -5.63
C VAL A 405 -24.04 18.91 -5.79
N PHE A 406 -25.10 18.69 -5.05
CA PHE A 406 -26.28 19.54 -5.02
C PHE A 406 -26.27 20.56 -3.89
N ALA A 407 -25.39 20.37 -2.90
CA ALA A 407 -25.16 21.33 -1.82
C ALA A 407 -24.15 22.39 -2.27
N LYS A 408 -24.08 23.47 -1.50
CA LYS A 408 -23.07 24.52 -1.69
C LYS A 408 -22.24 24.65 -0.41
N HIS A 409 -20.96 24.95 -0.58
CA HIS A 409 -20.08 25.21 0.55
C HIS A 409 -19.92 23.99 1.48
N ASP A 410 -19.65 22.80 0.90
CA ASP A 410 -19.37 21.57 1.64
C ASP A 410 -18.11 20.85 1.12
N LYS A 411 -17.29 21.53 0.33
CA LYS A 411 -16.09 20.95 -0.28
C LYS A 411 -14.97 20.79 0.74
N HIS A 412 -14.34 19.62 0.69
CA HIS A 412 -13.09 19.34 1.37
C HIS A 412 -11.94 19.51 0.38
N GLN A 413 -10.85 20.09 0.81
CA GLN A 413 -9.64 20.23 -0.01
C GLN A 413 -8.40 19.86 0.81
N GLU A 414 -7.41 19.32 0.13
CA GLU A 414 -6.12 18.94 0.68
C GLU A 414 -5.01 19.41 -0.24
N PHE A 415 -4.02 20.09 0.34
CA PHE A 415 -2.73 20.38 -0.27
C PHE A 415 -1.65 19.75 0.58
N THR A 416 -0.85 18.87 0.02
CA THR A 416 0.21 18.17 0.76
C THR A 416 1.52 18.21 -0.01
N GLY A 417 2.58 18.69 0.65
CA GLY A 417 3.96 18.58 0.19
C GLY A 417 4.70 17.50 0.98
N ALA A 418 5.55 16.72 0.35
CA ALA A 418 6.35 15.70 1.01
C ALA A 418 7.80 15.68 0.54
N ILE A 419 8.68 15.30 1.47
CA ILE A 419 10.08 14.97 1.22
C ILE A 419 10.29 13.53 1.64
N ASN A 420 10.76 12.69 0.70
CA ASN A 420 11.09 11.30 0.93
C ASN A 420 12.59 11.08 0.87
N TRP A 421 13.10 10.28 1.79
CA TRP A 421 14.46 9.79 1.76
C TRP A 421 14.47 8.26 1.71
N PHE A 422 14.94 7.70 0.61
CA PHE A 422 14.96 6.27 0.36
C PHE A 422 16.32 5.67 0.72
N PHE A 423 16.46 5.05 1.89
CA PHE A 423 17.68 4.36 2.30
C PHE A 423 17.91 3.07 1.49
N ALA A 424 16.84 2.32 1.23
CA ALA A 424 16.83 1.09 0.44
C ALA A 424 15.51 0.97 -0.34
N GLY A 425 15.26 1.89 -1.28
CA GLY A 425 13.99 1.96 -2.00
C GLY A 425 12.79 2.04 -1.05
N HIS A 426 11.69 1.40 -1.42
CA HIS A 426 10.49 1.34 -0.58
C HIS A 426 10.63 0.44 0.65
N GLN A 427 11.71 -0.32 0.79
CA GLN A 427 11.91 -1.20 1.94
C GLN A 427 12.39 -0.46 3.19
N ASN A 428 13.09 0.65 3.00
CA ASN A 428 13.53 1.50 4.09
C ASN A 428 13.49 2.95 3.62
N LYS A 429 12.51 3.70 4.09
CA LYS A 429 12.35 5.11 3.75
C LYS A 429 11.85 5.95 4.91
N LEU A 430 12.23 7.22 4.91
CA LEU A 430 11.71 8.25 5.80
C LEU A 430 10.89 9.24 4.96
N THR A 431 9.67 9.54 5.40
CA THR A 431 8.76 10.50 4.77
C THR A 431 8.42 11.59 5.75
N LEU A 432 8.69 12.85 5.38
CA LEU A 432 8.17 14.04 6.04
C LEU A 432 7.12 14.65 5.13
N ASP A 433 5.88 14.81 5.62
CA ASP A 433 4.86 15.56 4.88
C ASP A 433 4.29 16.73 5.70
N ALA A 434 3.84 17.75 4.97
CA ALA A 434 3.11 18.89 5.51
C ALA A 434 1.84 19.07 4.68
N SER A 435 0.70 19.06 5.35
CA SER A 435 -0.62 19.12 4.72
C SER A 435 -1.39 20.36 5.19
N TRP A 436 -2.17 20.92 4.27
CA TRP A 436 -3.18 21.93 4.56
C TRP A 436 -4.53 21.38 4.13
N PHE A 437 -5.43 21.23 5.10
CA PHE A 437 -6.82 20.82 4.88
C PHE A 437 -7.75 22.01 5.02
N THR A 438 -8.77 22.05 4.18
CA THR A 438 -9.87 23.01 4.29
C THR A 438 -11.21 22.29 4.14
N LEU A 439 -12.20 22.75 4.90
CA LEU A 439 -13.58 22.32 4.79
C LEU A 439 -14.46 23.56 4.69
N ASP A 440 -15.14 23.69 3.56
CA ASP A 440 -16.15 24.73 3.37
C ASP A 440 -17.39 24.40 4.20
N GLN A 441 -18.03 25.42 4.77
CA GLN A 441 -19.26 25.26 5.54
C GLN A 441 -20.38 26.13 4.99
N PRO A 442 -21.59 25.58 4.83
CA PRO A 442 -22.77 26.34 4.37
C PRO A 442 -23.15 27.50 5.31
N ILE A 443 -22.90 27.31 6.59
CA ILE A 443 -23.20 28.26 7.65
C ILE A 443 -22.01 28.31 8.60
N GLY A 444 -21.45 29.49 8.86
CA GLY A 444 -20.29 29.69 9.70
C GLY A 444 -19.02 29.98 8.91
N SER A 445 -17.87 29.85 9.56
CA SER A 445 -16.55 30.04 8.94
C SER A 445 -16.00 28.72 8.44
N ASN A 446 -15.34 28.73 7.26
CA ASN A 446 -14.61 27.59 6.76
C ASN A 446 -13.56 27.13 7.79
N GLN A 447 -13.40 25.81 7.90
CA GLN A 447 -12.40 25.21 8.79
C GLN A 447 -11.07 25.05 8.05
N HIS A 448 -9.97 25.18 8.77
CA HIS A 448 -8.61 25.01 8.25
C HIS A 448 -7.73 24.30 9.25
N GLU A 449 -6.92 23.38 8.79
CA GLU A 449 -5.92 22.70 9.61
C GLU A 449 -4.59 22.56 8.87
N GLN A 450 -3.50 22.78 9.58
CA GLN A 450 -2.15 22.49 9.10
C GLN A 450 -1.60 21.32 9.88
N ARG A 451 -1.05 20.33 9.18
CA ARG A 451 -0.53 19.09 9.74
C ARG A 451 0.89 18.83 9.29
N ILE A 452 1.72 18.34 10.20
CA ILE A 452 3.07 17.87 9.91
C ILE A 452 3.20 16.44 10.43
N ARG A 453 3.72 15.55 9.58
CA ARG A 453 3.92 14.14 9.93
C ARG A 453 5.29 13.67 9.50
N LEU A 454 5.92 12.85 10.33
CA LEU A 454 7.16 12.15 10.04
C LEU A 454 6.93 10.66 10.19
N GLN A 455 7.20 9.89 9.15
CA GLN A 455 7.00 8.44 9.16
C GLN A 455 8.25 7.70 8.69
N TRP A 456 8.65 6.70 9.44
CA TRP A 456 9.68 5.76 9.06
C TRP A 456 9.06 4.41 8.69
N ASP A 457 9.30 3.98 7.45
CA ASP A 457 8.86 2.69 6.89
C ASP A 457 10.05 1.75 6.81
N VAL A 458 9.94 0.55 7.40
CA VAL A 458 10.93 -0.51 7.30
C VAL A 458 10.26 -1.84 6.97
N SER A 459 10.82 -2.57 5.99
CA SER A 459 10.36 -3.92 5.60
C SER A 459 11.56 -4.84 5.42
N PHE A 460 11.51 -6.05 5.93
CA PHE A 460 12.50 -7.12 5.78
C PHE A 460 11.86 -8.50 5.77
#